data_987ee018f0df781921f2d1b40674b509
#
_entry.id   987ee018f0df781921f2d1b40674b509
#
_cell.length_a   1.000
_cell.length_b   1.000
_cell.length_c   1.000
_cell.angle_alpha   90.00
_cell.angle_beta   90.00
_cell.angle_gamma   90.00
#
_symmetry.space_group_name_H-M   'P 1'
#
loop_
_entity.id
_entity.type
_entity.pdbx_description
1 polymer ?
#
loop_
_entity_poly.entity_id
_entity_poly.type
_entity_poly.pdbx_seq_one_letter_code
_entity_poly.pdbx_strand_id
1 'polypeptide(L)'
;MEITVQQKKRIRSGSTEKMSIRSLMEPLLVMLNKAVKDIFPGYNYYIAYSIPGGVYGYFKDIELQSEDIKKIRYKIKSYMKDRFHFTQEILPKEKVIRYFDIHNRPDILELLYSHNSDPEDGMHLASLNSSSELFFNHLNENYENLLQFQLFKYRKGFFLIADPDFYERVMPVRLELSKYLKRFEESEETMKQLGIESFAQLNEVIENGELPEFIKISEAYQAKRIGRIADNIVSHPLKPRLIFLAGPTSSGKTTSANRLSIELKVLGKKVLIMSLDNFYLPHSAIPFDPETGLQNFELITALDLNLFKSTIGKLLNGQQVFLPKYHFDGKGAVPDKNPTTITHDTYIIVEGIHGLNPELWQEALDFESYRLYVSALNTLNIHDHLPLSTSDHRLLRRLVRDHLFRGYSFNETIKRWPDVMENEYHSIFPYQESAHAIFNSSLIYEIAVFSHFAPGILKESLAENQIIAEEIRRLKRILGLLKPINPKDIPPTSILREFIGGSSFTY
;
A
#
# COMPACT_ATOMS: atom_id res chain seq x y z
N MET A 1 -28.19 12.55 -20.68
CA MET A 1 -29.26 12.15 -19.76
C MET A 1 -28.63 12.17 -18.37
N GLU A 2 -28.79 13.26 -17.64
CA GLU A 2 -28.22 13.46 -16.32
C GLU A 2 -28.92 12.54 -15.32
N ILE A 3 -28.16 11.65 -14.71
CA ILE A 3 -28.62 10.78 -13.62
C ILE A 3 -28.78 11.69 -12.40
N THR A 4 -30.03 11.87 -11.92
CA THR A 4 -30.34 12.71 -10.78
C THR A 4 -29.67 12.23 -9.50
N VAL A 5 -29.34 13.17 -8.59
CA VAL A 5 -28.71 12.90 -7.27
C VAL A 5 -29.47 11.84 -6.47
N GLN A 6 -30.81 11.71 -6.65
CA GLN A 6 -31.63 10.67 -6.02
C GLN A 6 -31.40 9.26 -6.61
N GLN A 7 -31.10 9.14 -7.91
CA GLN A 7 -30.75 7.85 -8.51
C GLN A 7 -29.35 7.40 -8.08
N LYS A 8 -28.41 8.35 -7.91
CA LYS A 8 -27.10 8.06 -7.30
C LYS A 8 -27.22 7.62 -5.83
N LYS A 9 -28.18 8.15 -5.06
CA LYS A 9 -28.46 7.69 -3.69
C LYS A 9 -29.10 6.29 -3.63
N ARG A 10 -29.94 5.91 -4.60
CA ARG A 10 -30.56 4.57 -4.64
C ARG A 10 -29.56 3.45 -4.99
N ILE A 11 -28.54 3.75 -5.79
CA ILE A 11 -27.44 2.81 -6.10
C ILE A 11 -26.52 2.63 -4.87
N ARG A 12 -26.47 3.63 -3.96
CA ARG A 12 -25.68 3.57 -2.72
C ARG A 12 -26.38 2.94 -1.50
N SER A 13 -27.70 2.79 -1.53
CA SER A 13 -28.50 2.29 -0.36
C SER A 13 -29.00 0.86 -0.51
N GLY A 14 -28.67 0.16 -1.57
CA GLY A 14 -28.90 -1.28 -1.67
C GLY A 14 -27.76 -2.01 -0.96
N SER A 15 -28.10 -2.80 0.05
CA SER A 15 -27.22 -3.74 0.77
C SER A 15 -26.65 -4.84 -0.13
N THR A 16 -25.83 -4.47 -1.09
CA THR A 16 -24.94 -5.35 -1.81
C THR A 16 -23.54 -5.04 -1.28
N GLU A 17 -22.92 -6.06 -0.69
CA GLU A 17 -21.50 -6.08 -0.33
C GLU A 17 -20.72 -5.24 -1.33
N LYS A 18 -20.13 -4.12 -0.90
CA LYS A 18 -19.19 -3.36 -1.73
C LYS A 18 -18.07 -4.33 -2.07
N MET A 19 -18.08 -4.87 -3.29
CA MET A 19 -17.00 -5.73 -3.78
C MET A 19 -15.70 -4.98 -3.59
N SER A 20 -14.75 -5.60 -2.91
CA SER A 20 -13.42 -4.99 -2.76
C SER A 20 -12.82 -4.79 -4.16
N ILE A 21 -12.06 -3.72 -4.37
CA ILE A 21 -11.36 -3.47 -5.67
C ILE A 21 -10.55 -4.70 -6.10
N ARG A 22 -10.06 -5.49 -5.13
CA ARG A 22 -9.36 -6.75 -5.37
C ARG A 22 -10.24 -7.79 -6.05
N SER A 23 -11.47 -7.98 -5.58
CA SER A 23 -12.39 -8.94 -6.16
C SER A 23 -12.83 -8.58 -7.58
N LEU A 24 -12.63 -7.32 -8.00
CA LEU A 24 -12.81 -6.86 -9.38
C LEU A 24 -11.55 -7.08 -10.23
N MET A 25 -10.36 -6.88 -9.65
CA MET A 25 -9.10 -6.90 -10.40
C MET A 25 -8.72 -8.31 -10.88
N GLU A 26 -8.82 -9.31 -10.03
CA GLU A 26 -8.34 -10.64 -10.37
C GLU A 26 -9.13 -11.28 -11.53
N PRO A 27 -10.47 -11.23 -11.60
CA PRO A 27 -11.20 -11.67 -12.79
C PRO A 27 -10.76 -10.95 -14.07
N LEU A 28 -10.47 -9.64 -13.97
CA LEU A 28 -9.96 -8.86 -15.10
C LEU A 28 -8.57 -9.31 -15.54
N LEU A 29 -7.69 -9.69 -14.61
CA LEU A 29 -6.37 -10.22 -14.93
C LEU A 29 -6.46 -11.57 -15.65
N VAL A 30 -7.39 -12.47 -15.23
CA VAL A 30 -7.64 -13.73 -15.94
C VAL A 30 -8.19 -13.47 -17.36
N MET A 31 -9.12 -12.51 -17.50
CA MET A 31 -9.63 -12.12 -18.82
C MET A 31 -8.55 -11.47 -19.69
N LEU A 32 -7.68 -10.63 -19.10
CA LEU A 32 -6.54 -10.02 -19.79
C LEU A 32 -5.59 -11.10 -20.32
N ASN A 33 -5.22 -12.07 -19.47
CA ASN A 33 -4.35 -13.17 -19.87
C ASN A 33 -4.95 -13.94 -21.06
N LYS A 34 -6.22 -14.30 -20.98
CA LYS A 34 -6.92 -14.98 -22.08
C LYS A 34 -6.95 -14.12 -23.34
N ALA A 35 -7.25 -12.82 -23.23
CA ALA A 35 -7.31 -11.92 -24.37
C ALA A 35 -5.93 -11.73 -25.03
N VAL A 36 -4.87 -11.65 -24.23
CA VAL A 36 -3.49 -11.57 -24.74
C VAL A 36 -3.12 -12.86 -25.48
N LYS A 37 -3.38 -14.03 -24.90
CA LYS A 37 -3.12 -15.32 -25.56
C LYS A 37 -3.87 -15.47 -26.88
N ASP A 38 -5.10 -14.97 -26.97
CA ASP A 38 -5.91 -15.06 -28.19
C ASP A 38 -5.44 -14.11 -29.31
N ILE A 39 -4.93 -12.93 -28.95
CA ILE A 39 -4.57 -11.87 -29.92
C ILE A 39 -3.07 -11.88 -30.24
N PHE A 40 -2.24 -12.16 -29.24
CA PHE A 40 -0.78 -12.12 -29.31
C PHE A 40 -0.17 -13.47 -28.85
N PRO A 41 -0.47 -14.59 -29.53
CA PRO A 41 0.08 -15.89 -29.14
C PRO A 41 1.61 -15.87 -29.19
N GLY A 42 2.24 -16.35 -28.13
CA GLY A 42 3.70 -16.40 -28.02
C GLY A 42 4.37 -15.16 -27.42
N TYR A 43 3.62 -14.10 -27.12
CA TYR A 43 4.17 -12.94 -26.39
C TYR A 43 3.78 -12.99 -24.93
N ASN A 44 4.74 -12.65 -24.07
CA ASN A 44 4.54 -12.57 -22.62
C ASN A 44 4.41 -11.11 -22.18
N TYR A 45 3.50 -10.86 -21.25
CA TYR A 45 3.36 -9.58 -20.59
C TYR A 45 3.71 -9.70 -19.11
N TYR A 46 3.94 -8.56 -18.50
CA TYR A 46 4.33 -8.44 -17.10
C TYR A 46 3.47 -7.37 -16.44
N ILE A 47 2.91 -7.66 -15.28
CA ILE A 47 2.25 -6.67 -14.43
C ILE A 47 3.28 -6.16 -13.46
N ALA A 48 3.73 -4.92 -13.65
CA ALA A 48 4.86 -4.37 -12.89
C ALA A 48 4.49 -3.98 -11.46
N TYR A 49 3.31 -3.41 -11.27
CA TYR A 49 2.84 -2.98 -9.94
C TYR A 49 1.34 -2.69 -9.91
N SER A 50 0.78 -2.70 -8.70
CA SER A 50 -0.59 -2.25 -8.46
C SER A 50 -0.63 -0.76 -8.13
N ILE A 51 -1.68 -0.10 -8.61
CA ILE A 51 -2.04 1.28 -8.27
C ILE A 51 -3.43 1.33 -7.65
N PRO A 52 -3.86 2.44 -7.04
CA PRO A 52 -5.24 2.57 -6.61
C PRO A 52 -6.23 2.30 -7.75
N GLY A 53 -7.09 1.28 -7.57
CA GLY A 53 -8.10 0.89 -8.57
C GLY A 53 -7.61 0.11 -9.77
N GLY A 54 -6.30 -0.18 -9.90
CA GLY A 54 -5.78 -0.79 -11.10
C GLY A 54 -4.39 -1.38 -11.00
N VAL A 55 -3.85 -1.73 -12.17
CA VAL A 55 -2.47 -2.22 -12.34
C VAL A 55 -1.82 -1.57 -13.56
N TYR A 56 -0.49 -1.47 -13.53
CA TYR A 56 0.34 -1.16 -14.68
C TYR A 56 1.05 -2.40 -15.18
N GLY A 57 1.02 -2.63 -16.49
CA GLY A 57 1.72 -3.74 -17.12
C GLY A 57 2.32 -3.37 -18.48
N TYR A 58 3.22 -4.20 -18.97
CA TYR A 58 3.83 -4.03 -20.29
C TYR A 58 4.24 -5.40 -20.87
N PHE A 59 4.48 -5.44 -22.17
CA PHE A 59 5.04 -6.61 -22.83
C PHE A 59 6.56 -6.54 -22.79
N LYS A 60 7.23 -7.67 -22.51
CA LYS A 60 8.69 -7.71 -22.39
C LYS A 60 9.37 -7.56 -23.76
N ASP A 61 8.76 -8.15 -24.81
CA ASP A 61 9.39 -8.31 -26.14
C ASP A 61 8.88 -7.33 -27.19
N ILE A 62 7.72 -6.71 -26.97
CA ILE A 62 7.09 -5.78 -27.92
C ILE A 62 6.53 -4.55 -27.22
N GLU A 63 6.46 -3.44 -27.93
CA GLU A 63 5.72 -2.27 -27.48
C GLU A 63 4.38 -2.19 -28.17
N LEU A 64 3.28 -2.36 -27.39
CA LEU A 64 1.92 -2.27 -27.91
C LEU A 64 1.59 -0.84 -28.37
N GLN A 65 0.86 -0.74 -29.49
CA GLN A 65 0.28 0.51 -29.94
C GLN A 65 -1.11 0.70 -29.36
N SER A 66 -1.64 1.93 -29.43
CA SER A 66 -2.99 2.23 -28.92
C SER A 66 -4.08 1.37 -29.55
N GLU A 67 -3.89 0.95 -30.81
CA GLU A 67 -4.83 0.08 -31.52
C GLU A 67 -4.82 -1.35 -30.96
N ASP A 68 -3.67 -1.83 -30.54
CA ASP A 68 -3.55 -3.18 -29.93
C ASP A 68 -4.23 -3.19 -28.55
N ILE A 69 -4.06 -2.14 -27.78
CA ILE A 69 -4.77 -1.97 -26.50
C ILE A 69 -6.30 -1.96 -26.71
N LYS A 70 -6.79 -1.31 -27.78
CA LYS A 70 -8.21 -1.34 -28.12
C LYS A 70 -8.68 -2.75 -28.45
N LYS A 71 -7.90 -3.52 -29.24
CA LYS A 71 -8.22 -4.94 -29.57
C LYS A 71 -8.35 -5.79 -28.29
N ILE A 72 -7.39 -5.69 -27.37
CA ILE A 72 -7.42 -6.39 -26.07
C ILE A 72 -8.69 -5.98 -25.30
N ARG A 73 -8.96 -4.69 -25.18
CA ARG A 73 -10.15 -4.17 -24.48
C ARG A 73 -11.46 -4.71 -25.08
N TYR A 74 -11.58 -4.72 -26.41
CA TYR A 74 -12.74 -5.28 -27.08
C TYR A 74 -12.89 -6.77 -26.82
N LYS A 75 -11.79 -7.51 -26.81
CA LYS A 75 -11.79 -8.95 -26.55
C LYS A 75 -12.25 -9.25 -25.12
N ILE A 76 -11.75 -8.53 -24.12
CA ILE A 76 -12.21 -8.65 -22.73
C ILE A 76 -13.72 -8.36 -22.65
N LYS A 77 -14.21 -7.28 -23.28
CA LYS A 77 -15.64 -6.96 -23.30
C LYS A 77 -16.48 -8.03 -23.99
N SER A 78 -15.95 -8.73 -25.00
CA SER A 78 -16.69 -9.84 -25.63
C SER A 78 -16.88 -11.02 -24.67
N TYR A 79 -15.87 -11.36 -23.85
CA TYR A 79 -16.02 -12.42 -22.84
C TYR A 79 -17.13 -12.09 -21.84
N MET A 80 -17.18 -10.83 -21.36
CA MET A 80 -18.23 -10.40 -20.45
C MET A 80 -19.62 -10.47 -21.08
N LYS A 81 -19.75 -10.04 -22.35
CA LYS A 81 -21.02 -10.07 -23.09
C LYS A 81 -21.52 -11.49 -23.34
N ASP A 82 -20.61 -12.40 -23.68
CA ASP A 82 -20.91 -13.80 -23.98
C ASP A 82 -21.14 -14.63 -22.71
N ARG A 83 -21.12 -13.98 -21.52
CA ARG A 83 -21.31 -14.59 -20.20
C ARG A 83 -20.41 -15.80 -19.99
N PHE A 84 -19.13 -15.67 -20.30
CA PHE A 84 -18.16 -16.70 -20.00
C PHE A 84 -18.11 -16.97 -18.50
N HIS A 85 -18.14 -18.23 -18.12
CA HIS A 85 -18.02 -18.65 -16.74
C HIS A 85 -16.55 -18.93 -16.42
N PHE A 86 -16.12 -18.45 -15.27
CA PHE A 86 -14.88 -18.93 -14.68
C PHE A 86 -15.12 -20.27 -14.04
N THR A 87 -14.16 -21.17 -14.19
CA THR A 87 -14.08 -22.37 -13.35
C THR A 87 -12.97 -22.15 -12.33
N GLN A 88 -13.23 -22.56 -11.09
CA GLN A 88 -12.25 -22.56 -10.02
C GLN A 88 -12.01 -24.00 -9.61
N GLU A 89 -10.74 -24.39 -9.60
CA GLU A 89 -10.33 -25.73 -9.23
C GLU A 89 -9.23 -25.67 -8.19
N ILE A 90 -9.26 -26.63 -7.25
CA ILE A 90 -8.18 -26.84 -6.29
C ILE A 90 -7.48 -28.12 -6.70
N LEU A 91 -6.24 -28.01 -7.11
CA LEU A 91 -5.48 -29.12 -7.66
C LEU A 91 -4.21 -29.38 -6.83
N PRO A 92 -3.75 -30.64 -6.78
CA PRO A 92 -2.44 -30.98 -6.27
C PRO A 92 -1.34 -30.24 -7.06
N LYS A 93 -0.26 -29.85 -6.38
CA LYS A 93 0.86 -29.09 -6.95
C LYS A 93 1.44 -29.75 -8.22
N GLU A 94 1.58 -31.06 -8.24
CA GLU A 94 2.13 -31.78 -9.40
C GLU A 94 1.26 -31.65 -10.65
N LYS A 95 -0.08 -31.57 -10.49
CA LYS A 95 -0.98 -31.34 -11.63
C LYS A 95 -0.85 -29.92 -12.14
N VAL A 96 -0.68 -28.96 -11.25
CA VAL A 96 -0.48 -27.55 -11.58
C VAL A 96 0.85 -27.35 -12.29
N ILE A 97 1.92 -27.97 -11.82
CA ILE A 97 3.23 -27.94 -12.47
C ILE A 97 3.11 -28.46 -13.91
N ARG A 98 2.50 -29.65 -14.11
CA ARG A 98 2.31 -30.21 -15.47
C ARG A 98 1.52 -29.29 -16.38
N TYR A 99 0.48 -28.63 -15.84
CA TYR A 99 -0.33 -27.70 -16.62
C TYR A 99 0.51 -26.50 -17.10
N PHE A 100 1.25 -25.85 -16.21
CA PHE A 100 2.04 -24.67 -16.55
C PHE A 100 3.31 -24.98 -17.35
N ASP A 101 3.86 -26.17 -17.23
CA ASP A 101 4.93 -26.67 -18.10
C ASP A 101 4.46 -26.77 -19.56
N ILE A 102 3.33 -27.42 -19.82
CA ILE A 102 2.71 -27.51 -21.15
C ILE A 102 2.39 -26.12 -21.73
N HIS A 103 2.01 -25.16 -20.88
CA HIS A 103 1.61 -23.81 -21.30
C HIS A 103 2.75 -22.80 -21.28
N ASN A 104 4.01 -23.25 -21.09
CA ASN A 104 5.22 -22.44 -21.11
C ASN A 104 5.14 -21.20 -20.18
N ARG A 105 4.89 -21.44 -18.88
CA ARG A 105 4.81 -20.42 -17.82
C ARG A 105 5.96 -20.61 -16.82
N PRO A 106 7.21 -20.24 -17.21
CA PRO A 106 8.39 -20.41 -16.35
C PRO A 106 8.27 -19.64 -15.03
N ASP A 107 7.65 -18.48 -15.03
CA ASP A 107 7.42 -17.65 -13.84
C ASP A 107 6.65 -18.38 -12.73
N ILE A 108 5.62 -19.13 -13.09
CA ILE A 108 4.86 -19.95 -12.12
C ILE A 108 5.64 -21.22 -11.76
N LEU A 109 6.33 -21.84 -12.70
CA LEU A 109 7.15 -23.03 -12.41
C LEU A 109 8.29 -22.72 -11.45
N GLU A 110 9.02 -21.62 -11.64
CA GLU A 110 10.05 -21.15 -10.73
C GLU A 110 9.48 -20.93 -9.32
N LEU A 111 8.30 -20.28 -9.20
CA LEU A 111 7.62 -20.10 -7.93
C LEU A 111 7.29 -21.43 -7.25
N LEU A 112 6.71 -22.38 -8.00
CA LEU A 112 6.31 -23.68 -7.45
C LEU A 112 7.53 -24.54 -7.06
N TYR A 113 8.63 -24.47 -7.79
CA TYR A 113 9.86 -25.20 -7.47
C TYR A 113 10.66 -24.56 -6.33
N SER A 114 10.62 -23.22 -6.20
CA SER A 114 11.33 -22.52 -5.13
C SER A 114 10.74 -22.76 -3.74
N HIS A 115 9.57 -23.37 -3.65
CA HIS A 115 8.88 -23.65 -2.39
C HIS A 115 8.55 -25.15 -2.24
N ASN A 116 9.05 -25.77 -1.17
CA ASN A 116 8.95 -27.24 -0.96
C ASN A 116 7.66 -27.70 -0.27
N SER A 117 6.85 -26.81 0.32
CA SER A 117 5.61 -27.22 0.97
C SER A 117 4.44 -27.19 0.01
N ASP A 118 3.64 -28.27 0.03
CA ASP A 118 2.32 -28.24 -0.56
C ASP A 118 1.41 -27.36 0.33
N PRO A 119 0.64 -26.43 -0.25
CA PRO A 119 -0.43 -25.79 0.50
C PRO A 119 -1.36 -26.87 1.06
N GLU A 120 -1.67 -26.82 2.36
CA GLU A 120 -2.58 -27.80 2.99
C GLU A 120 -3.90 -27.94 2.22
N ASP A 121 -4.34 -26.88 1.54
CA ASP A 121 -5.58 -26.79 0.81
C ASP A 121 -5.42 -27.02 -0.72
N GLY A 122 -4.21 -27.37 -1.20
CA GLY A 122 -3.92 -27.46 -2.65
C GLY A 122 -3.70 -26.10 -3.33
N MET A 123 -3.49 -26.14 -4.65
CA MET A 123 -3.27 -24.94 -5.48
C MET A 123 -4.57 -24.50 -6.15
N HIS A 124 -4.91 -23.24 -6.02
CA HIS A 124 -6.13 -22.65 -6.58
C HIS A 124 -5.86 -22.13 -7.99
N LEU A 125 -6.59 -22.65 -8.97
CA LEU A 125 -6.57 -22.19 -10.34
C LEU A 125 -7.90 -21.56 -10.71
N ALA A 126 -7.82 -20.42 -11.38
CA ALA A 126 -8.96 -19.81 -12.06
C ALA A 126 -8.79 -19.95 -13.55
N SER A 127 -9.79 -20.51 -14.22
CA SER A 127 -9.75 -20.76 -15.65
C SER A 127 -10.87 -20.03 -16.37
N LEU A 128 -10.54 -19.45 -17.51
CA LEU A 128 -11.49 -18.95 -18.50
C LEU A 128 -11.28 -19.74 -19.78
N ASN A 129 -12.19 -20.69 -20.07
CA ASN A 129 -12.02 -21.69 -21.12
C ASN A 129 -10.69 -22.48 -20.92
N SER A 130 -9.83 -22.50 -21.94
CA SER A 130 -8.55 -23.22 -21.93
C SER A 130 -7.39 -22.44 -21.30
N SER A 131 -7.63 -21.25 -20.73
CA SER A 131 -6.58 -20.42 -20.12
C SER A 131 -6.76 -20.36 -18.62
N SER A 132 -5.82 -20.91 -17.86
CA SER A 132 -5.82 -20.90 -16.40
C SER A 132 -4.71 -20.03 -15.85
N GLU A 133 -4.96 -19.45 -14.68
CA GLU A 133 -3.99 -18.70 -13.87
C GLU A 133 -3.99 -19.21 -12.44
N LEU A 134 -2.83 -19.07 -11.79
CA LEU A 134 -2.72 -19.31 -10.35
C LEU A 134 -3.41 -18.16 -9.60
N PHE A 135 -4.29 -18.51 -8.63
CA PHE A 135 -5.22 -17.58 -8.06
C PHE A 135 -5.33 -17.71 -6.53
N PHE A 136 -5.68 -16.62 -5.83
CA PHE A 136 -5.71 -16.64 -4.36
C PHE A 136 -7.05 -16.24 -3.77
N ASN A 137 -7.88 -15.49 -4.51
CA ASN A 137 -9.21 -15.06 -4.06
C ASN A 137 -10.30 -16.02 -4.56
N HIS A 138 -11.45 -15.96 -3.90
CA HIS A 138 -12.68 -16.50 -4.47
C HIS A 138 -13.20 -15.53 -5.54
N LEU A 139 -13.36 -16.02 -6.77
CA LEU A 139 -13.91 -15.21 -7.86
C LEU A 139 -15.41 -15.05 -7.69
N ASN A 140 -15.86 -13.81 -7.69
CA ASN A 140 -17.28 -13.54 -7.75
C ASN A 140 -17.76 -13.59 -9.21
N GLU A 141 -18.87 -14.30 -9.45
CA GLU A 141 -19.43 -14.45 -10.78
C GLU A 141 -20.25 -13.25 -11.27
N ASN A 142 -20.41 -12.21 -10.44
CA ASN A 142 -21.16 -11.02 -10.83
C ASN A 142 -20.27 -10.02 -11.57
N TYR A 143 -20.25 -10.13 -12.91
CA TYR A 143 -19.42 -9.31 -13.80
C TYR A 143 -20.03 -7.97 -14.22
N GLU A 144 -21.25 -7.65 -13.80
CA GLU A 144 -21.90 -6.38 -14.21
C GLU A 144 -21.10 -5.17 -13.78
N ASN A 145 -20.46 -5.25 -12.62
CA ASN A 145 -19.59 -4.18 -12.09
C ASN A 145 -18.25 -4.06 -12.86
N LEU A 146 -17.84 -5.10 -13.60
CA LEU A 146 -16.61 -5.10 -14.40
C LEU A 146 -16.77 -4.41 -15.75
N LEU A 147 -17.99 -4.16 -16.23
CA LEU A 147 -18.26 -3.57 -17.55
C LEU A 147 -17.68 -2.16 -17.72
N GLN A 148 -17.40 -1.48 -16.62
CA GLN A 148 -16.87 -0.11 -16.62
C GLN A 148 -15.33 -0.03 -16.63
N PHE A 149 -14.63 -1.18 -16.60
CA PHE A 149 -13.16 -1.16 -16.58
C PHE A 149 -12.58 -0.31 -17.72
N GLN A 150 -11.41 0.28 -17.45
CA GLN A 150 -10.65 0.99 -18.47
C GLN A 150 -9.34 0.23 -18.75
N LEU A 151 -8.94 0.23 -20.02
CA LEU A 151 -7.65 -0.25 -20.50
C LEU A 151 -7.12 0.76 -21.50
N PHE A 152 -5.97 1.36 -21.21
CA PHE A 152 -5.38 2.39 -22.06
C PHE A 152 -3.86 2.34 -22.08
N LYS A 153 -3.25 2.80 -23.16
CA LYS A 153 -1.79 2.85 -23.32
C LYS A 153 -1.19 3.91 -22.41
N TYR A 154 -0.07 3.58 -21.78
CA TYR A 154 0.77 4.51 -21.06
C TYR A 154 2.24 4.14 -21.26
N ARG A 155 3.04 5.07 -21.80
CA ARG A 155 4.45 4.84 -22.16
C ARG A 155 4.63 3.55 -22.95
N LYS A 156 5.55 2.65 -22.54
CA LYS A 156 5.77 1.35 -23.18
C LYS A 156 4.69 0.29 -22.88
N GLY A 157 3.83 0.57 -21.87
CA GLY A 157 2.86 -0.39 -21.36
C GLY A 157 1.41 0.10 -21.38
N PHE A 158 0.63 -0.39 -20.44
CA PHE A 158 -0.79 -0.10 -20.32
C PHE A 158 -1.22 -0.03 -18.85
N PHE A 159 -2.28 0.72 -18.58
CA PHE A 159 -3.05 0.62 -17.35
C PHE A 159 -4.32 -0.18 -17.57
N LEU A 160 -4.59 -1.11 -16.64
CA LEU A 160 -5.87 -1.78 -16.49
C LEU A 160 -6.50 -1.29 -15.18
N ILE A 161 -7.62 -0.58 -15.28
CA ILE A 161 -8.34 0.02 -14.15
C ILE A 161 -9.66 -0.71 -13.98
N ALA A 162 -9.87 -1.31 -12.80
CA ALA A 162 -11.09 -2.04 -12.49
C ALA A 162 -12.23 -1.11 -12.05
N ASP A 163 -11.91 -0.04 -11.31
CA ASP A 163 -12.83 0.97 -10.83
C ASP A 163 -12.39 2.36 -11.28
N PRO A 164 -12.91 2.85 -12.44
CA PRO A 164 -12.54 4.16 -12.97
C PRO A 164 -12.94 5.32 -12.07
N ASP A 165 -14.12 5.25 -11.44
CA ASP A 165 -14.61 6.32 -10.56
C ASP A 165 -13.70 6.47 -9.33
N PHE A 166 -13.23 5.34 -8.80
CA PHE A 166 -12.26 5.33 -7.72
C PHE A 166 -10.90 5.87 -8.18
N TYR A 167 -10.42 5.42 -9.34
CA TYR A 167 -9.15 5.87 -9.91
C TYR A 167 -9.13 7.39 -10.12
N GLU A 168 -10.17 7.98 -10.70
CA GLU A 168 -10.24 9.41 -10.94
C GLU A 168 -10.24 10.25 -9.66
N ARG A 169 -10.81 9.71 -8.57
CA ARG A 169 -10.81 10.39 -7.26
C ARG A 169 -9.43 10.41 -6.59
N VAL A 170 -8.66 9.33 -6.70
CA VAL A 170 -7.36 9.18 -6.00
C VAL A 170 -6.15 9.53 -6.85
N MET A 171 -6.32 9.62 -8.17
CA MET A 171 -5.28 9.99 -9.13
C MET A 171 -5.71 11.19 -9.99
N PRO A 172 -5.98 12.36 -9.38
CA PRO A 172 -6.56 13.52 -10.08
C PRO A 172 -5.56 14.23 -11.02
N VAL A 173 -4.29 13.80 -11.03
CA VAL A 173 -3.21 14.43 -11.80
C VAL A 173 -2.98 13.66 -13.10
N ARG A 174 -2.61 14.38 -14.18
CA ARG A 174 -2.16 13.72 -15.41
C ARG A 174 -1.05 12.73 -15.12
N LEU A 175 -1.16 11.52 -15.63
CA LEU A 175 -0.25 10.40 -15.35
C LEU A 175 1.23 10.74 -15.59
N GLU A 176 1.50 11.52 -16.64
CA GLU A 176 2.86 11.93 -17.03
C GLU A 176 3.53 12.83 -15.98
N LEU A 177 2.75 13.49 -15.14
CA LEU A 177 3.21 14.39 -14.08
C LEU A 177 3.18 13.75 -12.70
N SER A 178 2.69 12.51 -12.57
CA SER A 178 2.53 11.85 -11.28
C SER A 178 3.88 11.52 -10.65
N LYS A 179 4.13 12.10 -9.49
CA LYS A 179 5.28 11.79 -8.63
C LYS A 179 5.16 10.37 -8.06
N TYR A 180 3.93 9.95 -7.79
CA TYR A 180 3.61 8.63 -7.27
C TYR A 180 4.01 7.54 -8.26
N LEU A 181 3.60 7.64 -9.53
CA LEU A 181 3.98 6.69 -10.57
C LEU A 181 5.48 6.69 -10.84
N LYS A 182 6.11 7.87 -10.88
CA LYS A 182 7.57 7.96 -11.02
C LYS A 182 8.30 7.21 -9.91
N ARG A 183 7.75 7.20 -8.69
CA ARG A 183 8.34 6.46 -7.58
C ARG A 183 8.22 4.95 -7.75
N PHE A 184 7.13 4.45 -8.30
CA PHE A 184 7.01 3.04 -8.66
C PHE A 184 8.03 2.64 -9.73
N GLU A 185 8.18 3.43 -10.79
CA GLU A 185 9.15 3.18 -11.86
C GLU A 185 10.58 3.10 -11.33
N GLU A 186 10.97 4.02 -10.43
CA GLU A 186 12.29 3.98 -9.80
C GLU A 186 12.46 2.77 -8.87
N SER A 187 11.40 2.31 -8.22
CA SER A 187 11.43 1.11 -7.38
C SER A 187 11.54 -0.15 -8.23
N GLU A 188 10.77 -0.25 -9.31
CA GLU A 188 10.84 -1.35 -10.28
C GLU A 188 12.25 -1.46 -10.88
N GLU A 189 12.83 -0.34 -11.33
CA GLU A 189 14.19 -0.33 -11.88
C GLU A 189 15.22 -0.83 -10.86
N THR A 190 15.07 -0.45 -9.59
CA THR A 190 15.95 -0.95 -8.53
C THR A 190 15.81 -2.45 -8.33
N MET A 191 14.59 -2.98 -8.37
CA MET A 191 14.32 -4.42 -8.25
C MET A 191 15.00 -5.19 -9.39
N LYS A 192 14.89 -4.69 -10.63
CA LYS A 192 15.56 -5.27 -11.80
C LYS A 192 17.09 -5.28 -11.65
N GLN A 193 17.67 -4.17 -11.17
CA GLN A 193 19.11 -4.09 -10.94
C GLN A 193 19.59 -5.06 -9.85
N LEU A 194 18.74 -5.38 -8.86
CA LEU A 194 19.02 -6.36 -7.82
C LEU A 194 18.69 -7.80 -8.24
N GLY A 195 18.03 -7.99 -9.39
CA GLY A 195 17.63 -9.31 -9.89
C GLY A 195 16.50 -9.96 -9.08
N ILE A 196 15.68 -9.18 -8.35
CA ILE A 196 14.63 -9.71 -7.50
C ILE A 196 13.32 -8.98 -7.78
N GLU A 197 12.53 -9.54 -8.68
CA GLU A 197 11.24 -9.00 -9.10
C GLU A 197 10.06 -9.88 -8.65
N SER A 198 10.33 -11.13 -8.21
CA SER A 198 9.31 -12.11 -7.86
C SER A 198 9.58 -12.86 -6.56
N PHE A 199 8.57 -13.51 -6.03
CA PHE A 199 8.67 -14.41 -4.87
C PHE A 199 9.66 -15.55 -5.12
N ALA A 200 9.69 -16.10 -6.33
CA ALA A 200 10.63 -17.16 -6.70
C ALA A 200 12.09 -16.72 -6.49
N GLN A 201 12.45 -15.57 -7.03
CA GLN A 201 13.81 -15.01 -6.91
C GLN A 201 14.17 -14.64 -5.47
N LEU A 202 13.19 -14.14 -4.68
CA LEU A 202 13.44 -13.91 -3.25
C LEU A 202 13.67 -15.22 -2.49
N ASN A 203 12.93 -16.29 -2.79
CA ASN A 203 13.15 -17.60 -2.23
C ASN A 203 14.53 -18.16 -2.59
N GLU A 204 15.00 -17.94 -3.81
CA GLU A 204 16.33 -18.34 -4.28
C GLU A 204 17.43 -17.64 -3.49
N VAL A 205 17.35 -16.33 -3.27
CA VAL A 205 18.30 -15.58 -2.42
C VAL A 205 18.35 -16.14 -0.99
N ILE A 206 17.19 -16.52 -0.44
CA ILE A 206 17.13 -17.11 0.91
C ILE A 206 17.81 -18.50 0.91
N GLU A 207 17.55 -19.32 -0.10
CA GLU A 207 18.08 -20.69 -0.21
C GLU A 207 19.58 -20.71 -0.45
N ASN A 208 20.09 -19.81 -1.29
CA ASN A 208 21.51 -19.69 -1.61
C ASN A 208 22.35 -19.11 -0.46
N GLY A 209 21.72 -18.67 0.65
CA GLY A 209 22.41 -18.06 1.77
C GLY A 209 22.88 -16.62 1.54
N GLU A 210 22.37 -15.95 0.50
CA GLU A 210 22.70 -14.57 0.12
C GLU A 210 21.90 -13.52 0.92
N LEU A 211 20.92 -13.96 1.71
CA LEU A 211 20.02 -13.11 2.47
C LEU A 211 20.73 -12.06 3.35
N PRO A 212 21.82 -12.36 4.11
CA PRO A 212 22.45 -11.36 4.97
C PRO A 212 23.02 -10.16 4.19
N GLU A 213 23.56 -10.41 3.00
CA GLU A 213 24.05 -9.34 2.12
C GLU A 213 22.89 -8.57 1.49
N PHE A 214 21.87 -9.26 1.04
CA PHE A 214 20.66 -8.67 0.46
C PHE A 214 19.92 -7.74 1.43
N ILE A 215 19.79 -8.10 2.71
CA ILE A 215 19.24 -7.23 3.75
C ILE A 215 20.07 -5.96 3.86
N LYS A 216 21.41 -6.05 3.92
CA LYS A 216 22.29 -4.88 4.02
C LYS A 216 22.14 -3.95 2.81
N ILE A 217 22.08 -4.50 1.60
CA ILE A 217 21.88 -3.73 0.37
C ILE A 217 20.54 -3.01 0.39
N SER A 218 19.46 -3.70 0.76
CA SER A 218 18.11 -3.14 0.83
C SER A 218 18.00 -2.00 1.85
N GLU A 219 18.59 -2.17 3.03
CA GLU A 219 18.64 -1.16 4.08
C GLU A 219 19.50 0.05 3.68
N ALA A 220 20.67 -0.20 3.08
CA ALA A 220 21.55 0.87 2.59
C ALA A 220 20.89 1.67 1.46
N TYR A 221 20.18 1.02 0.56
CA TYR A 221 19.40 1.68 -0.48
C TYR A 221 18.34 2.61 0.13
N GLN A 222 17.58 2.12 1.09
CA GLN A 222 16.55 2.92 1.77
C GLN A 222 17.17 4.10 2.56
N ALA A 223 18.31 3.87 3.25
CA ALA A 223 19.04 4.92 3.95
C ALA A 223 19.53 6.03 2.99
N LYS A 224 20.10 5.64 1.85
CA LYS A 224 20.54 6.59 0.81
C LYS A 224 19.39 7.45 0.27
N ARG A 225 18.18 6.89 0.17
CA ARG A 225 17.00 7.64 -0.30
C ARG A 225 16.52 8.66 0.71
N ILE A 226 16.45 8.31 1.99
CA ILE A 226 16.01 9.25 3.01
C ILE A 226 17.06 10.35 3.24
N GLY A 227 18.37 10.02 3.13
CA GLY A 227 19.45 11.01 3.14
C GLY A 227 19.31 12.04 2.02
N ARG A 228 19.03 11.60 0.77
CA ARG A 228 18.75 12.52 -0.35
C ARG A 228 17.55 13.43 -0.09
N ILE A 229 16.52 12.94 0.61
CA ILE A 229 15.38 13.78 0.99
C ILE A 229 15.82 14.84 1.99
N ALA A 230 16.65 14.50 2.98
CA ALA A 230 17.21 15.46 3.94
C ALA A 230 18.07 16.53 3.24
N ASP A 231 18.92 16.12 2.28
CA ASP A 231 19.71 17.05 1.46
C ASP A 231 18.80 18.03 0.70
N ASN A 232 17.74 17.52 0.07
CA ASN A 232 16.78 18.34 -0.67
C ASN A 232 16.02 19.32 0.23
N ILE A 233 15.68 18.93 1.47
CA ILE A 233 15.03 19.81 2.43
C ILE A 233 15.97 20.97 2.82
N VAL A 234 17.21 20.66 3.16
CA VAL A 234 18.19 21.67 3.62
C VAL A 234 18.63 22.61 2.49
N SER A 235 18.74 22.09 1.26
CA SER A 235 19.10 22.88 0.08
C SER A 235 17.92 23.56 -0.60
N HIS A 236 16.70 23.36 -0.12
CA HIS A 236 15.50 23.94 -0.74
C HIS A 236 15.56 25.47 -0.77
N PRO A 237 15.25 26.13 -1.92
CA PRO A 237 15.37 27.58 -2.05
C PRO A 237 14.62 28.39 -0.99
N LEU A 238 13.44 27.90 -0.57
CA LEU A 238 12.60 28.54 0.44
C LEU A 238 12.98 28.19 1.88
N LYS A 239 13.98 27.34 2.08
CA LYS A 239 14.51 26.90 3.39
C LYS A 239 13.43 26.55 4.42
N PRO A 240 12.48 25.67 4.09
CA PRO A 240 11.38 25.32 4.98
C PRO A 240 11.91 24.64 6.24
N ARG A 241 11.53 25.15 7.42
CA ARG A 241 11.84 24.51 8.71
C ARG A 241 10.72 23.63 9.23
N LEU A 242 9.54 23.71 8.62
CA LEU A 242 8.39 22.87 8.91
C LEU A 242 8.28 21.78 7.87
N ILE A 243 8.29 20.52 8.32
CA ILE A 243 8.22 19.33 7.47
C ILE A 243 6.96 18.55 7.84
N PHE A 244 6.01 18.46 6.94
CA PHE A 244 4.86 17.57 7.09
C PHE A 244 5.18 16.21 6.49
N LEU A 245 5.05 15.16 7.29
CA LEU A 245 5.26 13.78 6.90
C LEU A 245 3.93 13.03 7.00
N ALA A 246 3.33 12.72 5.87
CA ALA A 246 2.06 12.02 5.80
C ALA A 246 2.17 10.68 5.08
N GLY A 247 1.16 9.87 5.24
CA GLY A 247 1.03 8.59 4.56
C GLY A 247 -0.07 7.74 5.18
N PRO A 248 -0.52 6.71 4.50
CA PRO A 248 -1.59 5.86 4.97
C PRO A 248 -1.17 5.05 6.21
N THR A 249 -2.14 4.38 6.84
CA THR A 249 -1.84 3.54 8.01
C THR A 249 -0.85 2.43 7.64
N SER A 250 0.04 2.09 8.58
CA SER A 250 1.12 1.10 8.39
C SER A 250 2.08 1.40 7.23
N SER A 251 2.23 2.66 6.84
CA SER A 251 3.24 3.08 5.86
C SER A 251 4.63 3.27 6.46
N GLY A 252 4.80 3.21 7.79
CA GLY A 252 6.09 3.44 8.45
C GLY A 252 6.41 4.92 8.65
N LYS A 253 5.39 5.75 8.87
CA LYS A 253 5.55 7.20 9.09
C LYS A 253 6.47 7.52 10.25
N THR A 254 6.21 6.93 11.41
CA THR A 254 6.93 7.25 12.66
C THR A 254 8.41 6.88 12.53
N THR A 255 8.74 5.70 12.01
CA THR A 255 10.14 5.32 11.77
C THR A 255 10.79 6.21 10.71
N SER A 256 10.04 6.57 9.64
CA SER A 256 10.57 7.48 8.61
C SER A 256 10.87 8.86 9.16
N ALA A 257 10.03 9.39 10.06
CA ALA A 257 10.28 10.66 10.75
C ALA A 257 11.55 10.60 11.63
N ASN A 258 11.72 9.50 12.38
CA ASN A 258 12.93 9.28 13.19
C ASN A 258 14.19 9.18 12.31
N ARG A 259 14.15 8.42 11.22
CA ARG A 259 15.29 8.29 10.28
C ARG A 259 15.61 9.61 9.60
N LEU A 260 14.59 10.36 9.13
CA LEU A 260 14.77 11.70 8.56
C LEU A 260 15.39 12.66 9.58
N SER A 261 14.96 12.58 10.86
CA SER A 261 15.56 13.36 11.94
C SER A 261 17.05 13.08 12.11
N ILE A 262 17.48 11.83 12.00
CA ILE A 262 18.90 11.46 12.06
C ILE A 262 19.66 12.08 10.90
N GLU A 263 19.16 11.96 9.66
CA GLU A 263 19.81 12.53 8.48
C GLU A 263 19.94 14.07 8.57
N LEU A 264 18.90 14.75 9.04
CA LEU A 264 18.97 16.19 9.29
C LEU A 264 20.00 16.55 10.37
N LYS A 265 20.13 15.73 11.44
CA LYS A 265 21.16 15.92 12.48
C LYS A 265 22.56 15.69 11.94
N VAL A 266 22.77 14.74 11.02
CA VAL A 266 24.04 14.56 10.31
C VAL A 266 24.41 15.81 9.51
N LEU A 267 23.43 16.54 8.98
CA LEU A 267 23.61 17.83 8.30
C LEU A 267 23.71 19.02 9.30
N GLY A 268 23.92 18.76 10.60
CA GLY A 268 24.12 19.77 11.63
C GLY A 268 22.85 20.51 12.06
N LYS A 269 21.66 19.97 11.77
CA LYS A 269 20.37 20.59 12.11
C LYS A 269 19.83 20.06 13.43
N LYS A 270 19.16 20.92 14.21
CA LYS A 270 18.33 20.48 15.33
C LYS A 270 16.96 20.05 14.81
N VAL A 271 16.35 19.04 15.44
CA VAL A 271 15.08 18.49 15.00
C VAL A 271 14.15 18.25 16.19
N LEU A 272 12.91 18.73 16.05
CA LEU A 272 11.78 18.41 16.91
C LEU A 272 10.80 17.55 16.10
N ILE A 273 10.43 16.37 16.60
CA ILE A 273 9.40 15.53 16.01
C ILE A 273 8.11 15.70 16.81
N MET A 274 6.99 15.88 16.12
CA MET A 274 5.65 16.01 16.69
C MET A 274 4.70 15.09 15.94
N SER A 275 3.79 14.42 16.68
CA SER A 275 2.69 13.66 16.05
C SER A 275 1.42 14.49 16.02
N LEU A 276 0.71 14.48 14.88
CA LEU A 276 -0.64 15.05 14.77
C LEU A 276 -1.65 14.37 15.70
N ASP A 277 -1.39 13.10 16.05
CA ASP A 277 -2.26 12.35 16.96
C ASP A 277 -2.32 12.99 18.37
N ASN A 278 -1.33 13.80 18.73
CA ASN A 278 -1.35 14.57 19.97
C ASN A 278 -2.33 15.77 19.96
N PHE A 279 -2.93 16.08 18.82
CA PHE A 279 -3.86 17.21 18.66
C PHE A 279 -5.32 16.74 18.48
N TYR A 280 -5.65 15.48 18.76
CA TYR A 280 -7.04 15.04 18.72
C TYR A 280 -7.89 15.76 19.76
N LEU A 281 -9.10 16.12 19.34
CA LEU A 281 -10.16 16.62 20.21
C LEU A 281 -10.55 15.56 21.25
N PRO A 282 -11.08 15.96 22.42
CA PRO A 282 -11.75 15.04 23.32
C PRO A 282 -12.88 14.28 22.58
N HIS A 283 -13.14 13.02 22.95
CA HIS A 283 -14.17 12.23 22.30
C HIS A 283 -15.52 12.96 22.23
N SER A 284 -15.90 13.69 23.30
CA SER A 284 -17.15 14.46 23.35
C SER A 284 -17.25 15.60 22.33
N ALA A 285 -16.12 16.06 21.80
CA ALA A 285 -16.04 17.19 20.86
C ALA A 285 -15.85 16.75 19.40
N ILE A 286 -15.57 15.46 19.15
CA ILE A 286 -15.42 14.95 17.79
C ILE A 286 -16.78 14.91 17.11
N PRO A 287 -16.93 15.54 15.92
CA PRO A 287 -18.21 15.56 15.20
C PRO A 287 -18.68 14.15 14.80
N PHE A 288 -19.97 13.96 14.83
CA PHE A 288 -20.59 12.77 14.24
C PHE A 288 -20.65 12.92 12.72
N ASP A 289 -20.31 11.86 12.03
CA ASP A 289 -20.48 11.77 10.58
C ASP A 289 -21.98 11.83 10.25
N PRO A 290 -22.44 12.76 9.41
CA PRO A 290 -23.87 12.93 9.10
C PRO A 290 -24.52 11.74 8.40
N GLU A 291 -23.73 10.90 7.72
CA GLU A 291 -24.23 9.75 6.95
C GLU A 291 -24.31 8.48 7.80
N THR A 292 -23.32 8.27 8.65
CA THR A 292 -23.23 7.04 9.48
C THR A 292 -23.73 7.21 10.91
N GLY A 293 -23.83 8.45 11.41
CA GLY A 293 -24.18 8.75 12.80
C GLY A 293 -23.11 8.32 13.81
N LEU A 294 -21.90 7.96 13.36
CA LEU A 294 -20.79 7.56 14.20
C LEU A 294 -19.71 8.65 14.21
N GLN A 295 -18.92 8.70 15.29
CA GLN A 295 -17.74 9.56 15.34
C GLN A 295 -16.62 8.96 14.47
N ASN A 296 -16.09 9.77 13.55
CA ASN A 296 -15.00 9.34 12.68
C ASN A 296 -13.69 10.02 13.08
N PHE A 297 -12.81 9.27 13.74
CA PHE A 297 -11.49 9.71 14.19
C PHE A 297 -10.47 9.86 13.05
N GLU A 298 -10.77 9.35 11.88
CA GLU A 298 -9.89 9.41 10.69
C GLU A 298 -10.13 10.71 9.87
N LEU A 299 -11.07 11.57 10.28
CA LEU A 299 -11.30 12.86 9.63
C LEU A 299 -10.43 13.96 10.23
N ILE A 300 -10.03 14.93 9.41
CA ILE A 300 -9.26 16.09 9.87
C ILE A 300 -10.01 16.92 10.93
N THR A 301 -11.33 16.91 10.90
CA THR A 301 -12.21 17.58 11.86
C THR A 301 -12.15 16.96 13.27
N ALA A 302 -11.53 15.80 13.43
CA ALA A 302 -11.23 15.21 14.72
C ALA A 302 -10.01 15.85 15.42
N LEU A 303 -9.24 16.71 14.70
CA LEU A 303 -8.09 17.41 15.23
C LEU A 303 -8.46 18.83 15.70
N ASP A 304 -7.85 19.30 16.77
CA ASP A 304 -7.84 20.70 17.17
C ASP A 304 -6.86 21.49 16.31
N LEU A 305 -7.32 21.92 15.14
CA LEU A 305 -6.51 22.69 14.19
C LEU A 305 -6.07 24.05 14.76
N ASN A 306 -6.86 24.68 15.63
CA ASN A 306 -6.52 25.96 16.24
C ASN A 306 -5.35 25.78 17.22
N LEU A 307 -5.40 24.76 18.07
CA LEU A 307 -4.30 24.41 18.97
C LEU A 307 -3.03 24.09 18.17
N PHE A 308 -3.16 23.29 17.09
CA PHE A 308 -2.03 22.94 16.21
C PHE A 308 -1.39 24.19 15.62
N LYS A 309 -2.17 25.04 14.96
CA LYS A 309 -1.70 26.27 14.29
C LYS A 309 -1.03 27.22 15.27
N SER A 310 -1.67 27.45 16.43
CA SER A 310 -1.11 28.27 17.48
C SER A 310 0.23 27.73 18.03
N THR A 311 0.31 26.42 18.24
CA THR A 311 1.53 25.74 18.73
C THR A 311 2.67 25.88 17.74
N ILE A 312 2.45 25.58 16.46
CA ILE A 312 3.47 25.69 15.41
C ILE A 312 3.91 27.14 15.23
N GLY A 313 2.98 28.10 15.18
CA GLY A 313 3.30 29.51 15.04
C GLY A 313 4.17 30.04 16.19
N LYS A 314 3.83 29.71 17.42
CA LYS A 314 4.64 30.08 18.60
C LYS A 314 6.03 29.46 18.54
N LEU A 315 6.16 28.17 18.24
CA LEU A 315 7.45 27.48 18.12
C LEU A 315 8.34 28.14 17.07
N LEU A 316 7.83 28.36 15.85
CA LEU A 316 8.60 28.95 14.75
C LEU A 316 9.04 30.38 15.03
N ASN A 317 8.30 31.10 15.87
CA ASN A 317 8.66 32.41 16.38
C ASN A 317 9.57 32.40 17.64
N GLY A 318 10.09 31.22 18.04
CA GLY A 318 10.99 31.05 19.18
C GLY A 318 10.32 31.21 20.55
N GLN A 319 9.00 31.19 20.59
CA GLN A 319 8.23 31.28 21.83
C GLN A 319 8.17 29.92 22.53
N GLN A 320 8.06 29.96 23.85
CA GLN A 320 7.90 28.79 24.69
C GLN A 320 6.45 28.24 24.58
N VAL A 321 6.31 26.93 24.42
CA VAL A 321 5.02 26.23 24.38
C VAL A 321 5.05 24.98 25.23
N PHE A 322 3.90 24.58 25.77
CA PHE A 322 3.69 23.27 26.36
C PHE A 322 3.07 22.36 25.28
N LEU A 323 3.84 21.38 24.79
CA LEU A 323 3.39 20.50 23.74
C LEU A 323 2.21 19.65 24.22
N PRO A 324 1.15 19.47 23.41
CA PRO A 324 0.07 18.60 23.79
C PRO A 324 0.51 17.14 23.74
N LYS A 325 -0.04 16.33 24.66
CA LYS A 325 0.04 14.86 24.65
C LYS A 325 -1.37 14.30 24.72
N TYR A 326 -1.72 13.46 23.74
CA TYR A 326 -3.01 12.82 23.73
C TYR A 326 -3.04 11.61 24.68
N HIS A 327 -4.11 11.51 25.45
CA HIS A 327 -4.38 10.38 26.32
C HIS A 327 -5.60 9.61 25.81
N PHE A 328 -5.44 8.31 25.58
CA PHE A 328 -6.50 7.43 25.04
C PHE A 328 -7.65 7.15 26.05
N ASP A 329 -7.70 7.90 27.16
CA ASP A 329 -8.79 7.85 28.16
C ASP A 329 -10.04 8.69 27.77
N GLY A 330 -10.05 9.26 26.55
CA GLY A 330 -11.15 10.05 25.99
C GLY A 330 -11.16 11.53 26.39
N LYS A 331 -10.21 11.99 27.24
CA LYS A 331 -10.15 13.39 27.71
C LYS A 331 -9.50 14.37 26.72
N GLY A 332 -8.91 13.83 25.64
CA GLY A 332 -8.21 14.65 24.65
C GLY A 332 -6.76 14.97 25.00
N ALA A 333 -6.24 16.02 24.39
CA ALA A 333 -4.86 16.47 24.55
C ALA A 333 -4.65 17.21 25.88
N VAL A 334 -3.60 16.83 26.62
CA VAL A 334 -3.17 17.50 27.85
C VAL A 334 -1.80 18.13 27.63
N PRO A 335 -1.54 19.38 28.07
CA PRO A 335 -0.22 19.98 27.94
C PRO A 335 0.86 19.17 28.67
N ASP A 336 2.04 19.04 28.06
CA ASP A 336 3.21 18.45 28.72
C ASP A 336 3.60 19.29 29.95
N LYS A 337 4.23 18.66 30.92
CA LYS A 337 4.73 19.34 32.12
C LYS A 337 5.93 20.25 31.84
N ASN A 338 6.73 19.87 30.82
CA ASN A 338 7.94 20.61 30.47
C ASN A 338 7.69 21.49 29.24
N PRO A 339 8.04 22.79 29.32
CA PRO A 339 7.91 23.66 28.17
C PRO A 339 9.00 23.37 27.13
N THR A 340 8.64 23.53 25.86
CA THR A 340 9.53 23.38 24.71
C THR A 340 9.77 24.72 24.03
N THR A 341 11.03 25.02 23.73
CA THR A 341 11.45 26.19 22.93
C THR A 341 12.39 25.68 21.84
N ILE A 342 12.29 26.24 20.65
CA ILE A 342 13.19 25.92 19.55
C ILE A 342 14.02 27.15 19.11
N THR A 343 15.15 26.88 18.49
CA THR A 343 16.02 27.87 17.89
C THR A 343 15.75 28.03 16.39
N HIS A 344 16.26 29.07 15.76
CA HIS A 344 16.07 29.36 14.34
C HIS A 344 16.65 28.28 13.40
N ASP A 345 17.58 27.43 13.89
CA ASP A 345 18.20 26.32 13.20
C ASP A 345 17.48 24.97 13.43
N THR A 346 16.34 24.98 14.14
CA THR A 346 15.57 23.79 14.44
C THR A 346 14.53 23.53 13.34
N TYR A 347 14.50 22.30 12.83
CA TYR A 347 13.48 21.78 11.94
C TYR A 347 12.39 21.08 12.76
N ILE A 348 11.13 21.28 12.39
CA ILE A 348 9.99 20.60 13.00
C ILE A 348 9.47 19.56 12.01
N ILE A 349 9.46 18.29 12.39
CA ILE A 349 8.80 17.22 11.64
C ILE A 349 7.45 16.95 12.30
N VAL A 350 6.37 17.18 11.57
CA VAL A 350 5.00 16.89 11.98
C VAL A 350 4.55 15.65 11.22
N GLU A 351 4.40 14.52 11.92
CA GLU A 351 3.95 13.27 11.31
C GLU A 351 2.48 12.99 11.64
N GLY A 352 1.75 12.43 10.66
CA GLY A 352 0.38 11.99 10.84
C GLY A 352 -0.33 11.75 9.50
N ILE A 353 -1.50 11.11 9.55
CA ILE A 353 -2.25 10.76 8.33
C ILE A 353 -2.67 12.00 7.53
N HIS A 354 -2.97 13.11 8.20
CA HIS A 354 -3.44 14.36 7.60
C HIS A 354 -2.34 15.34 7.18
N GLY A 355 -1.04 15.01 7.34
CA GLY A 355 0.06 15.96 7.09
C GLY A 355 0.11 16.58 5.69
N LEU A 356 -0.60 16.02 4.70
CA LEU A 356 -0.74 16.60 3.36
C LEU A 356 -2.07 17.33 3.14
N ASN A 357 -2.97 17.33 4.12
CA ASN A 357 -4.25 18.04 3.98
C ASN A 357 -4.01 19.54 3.94
N PRO A 358 -4.53 20.27 2.91
CA PRO A 358 -4.36 21.71 2.77
C PRO A 358 -4.78 22.54 3.98
N GLU A 359 -5.76 22.10 4.74
CA GLU A 359 -6.22 22.80 5.96
C GLU A 359 -5.15 22.96 7.03
N LEU A 360 -4.09 22.11 7.01
CA LEU A 360 -2.98 22.22 7.94
C LEU A 360 -1.94 23.27 7.52
N TRP A 361 -1.79 23.57 6.23
CA TRP A 361 -0.66 24.34 5.76
C TRP A 361 -0.99 25.47 4.78
N GLN A 362 -2.19 25.51 4.15
CA GLN A 362 -2.53 26.50 3.11
C GLN A 362 -3.07 27.82 3.68
N GLU A 363 -3.86 27.79 4.74
CA GLU A 363 -4.61 28.97 5.21
C GLU A 363 -4.17 29.53 6.56
N ALA A 364 -3.17 28.93 7.19
CA ALA A 364 -2.95 29.17 8.61
C ALA A 364 -1.52 29.37 9.06
N LEU A 365 -0.57 29.18 8.17
CA LEU A 365 0.83 29.31 8.54
C LEU A 365 1.51 30.24 7.54
N ASP A 366 1.96 31.41 8.04
CA ASP A 366 2.85 32.33 7.30
C ASP A 366 4.25 31.73 7.07
N PHE A 367 4.37 30.39 7.13
CA PHE A 367 5.64 29.67 7.05
C PHE A 367 5.66 28.66 5.94
N GLU A 368 6.74 28.66 5.17
CA GLU A 368 6.99 27.66 4.15
C GLU A 368 7.15 26.26 4.75
N SER A 369 6.56 25.26 4.11
CA SER A 369 6.60 23.88 4.55
C SER A 369 7.11 22.94 3.47
N TYR A 370 7.84 21.89 3.88
CA TYR A 370 8.18 20.76 3.02
C TYR A 370 7.21 19.59 3.28
N ARG A 371 6.64 19.05 2.24
CA ARG A 371 5.64 17.96 2.34
C ARG A 371 6.23 16.68 1.82
N LEU A 372 6.25 15.64 2.67
CA LEU A 372 6.77 14.32 2.39
C LEU A 372 5.64 13.27 2.50
N TYR A 373 5.40 12.54 1.43
CA TYR A 373 4.49 11.40 1.45
C TYR A 373 5.26 10.10 1.64
N VAL A 374 4.84 9.27 2.59
CA VAL A 374 5.46 7.98 2.91
C VAL A 374 4.47 6.86 2.60
N SER A 375 4.83 5.94 1.74
CA SER A 375 4.00 4.77 1.41
C SER A 375 4.85 3.53 1.16
N ALA A 376 4.31 2.36 1.49
CA ALA A 376 4.94 1.09 1.21
C ALA A 376 4.60 0.63 -0.22
N LEU A 377 5.24 1.24 -1.22
CA LEU A 377 5.00 0.96 -2.64
C LEU A 377 5.65 -0.37 -3.01
N ASN A 378 4.85 -1.42 -3.02
CA ASN A 378 5.35 -2.75 -3.34
C ASN A 378 5.49 -2.94 -4.85
N THR A 379 6.65 -3.49 -5.28
CA THR A 379 6.93 -3.87 -6.66
C THR A 379 7.36 -5.34 -6.78
N LEU A 380 7.31 -6.10 -5.67
CA LEU A 380 7.58 -7.54 -5.68
C LEU A 380 6.33 -8.30 -6.10
N ASN A 381 6.43 -9.09 -7.14
CA ASN A 381 5.33 -9.87 -7.67
C ASN A 381 5.29 -11.29 -7.13
N ILE A 382 4.08 -11.85 -7.06
CA ILE A 382 3.90 -13.28 -6.78
C ILE A 382 4.38 -14.09 -8.00
N HIS A 383 3.90 -13.73 -9.18
CA HIS A 383 4.38 -14.18 -10.49
C HIS A 383 4.13 -13.08 -11.54
N ASP A 384 4.56 -13.25 -12.79
CA ASP A 384 4.56 -12.20 -13.82
C ASP A 384 3.21 -11.50 -14.02
N HIS A 385 2.10 -12.21 -13.83
CA HIS A 385 0.76 -11.64 -14.04
C HIS A 385 0.04 -11.20 -12.75
N LEU A 386 0.64 -11.41 -11.58
CA LEU A 386 0.00 -11.12 -10.30
C LEU A 386 0.93 -10.37 -9.34
N PRO A 387 0.80 -9.05 -9.22
CA PRO A 387 1.53 -8.27 -8.24
C PRO A 387 0.96 -8.48 -6.83
N LEU A 388 1.81 -8.46 -5.81
CA LEU A 388 1.34 -8.27 -4.45
C LEU A 388 0.94 -6.80 -4.29
N SER A 389 -0.32 -6.54 -3.95
CA SER A 389 -0.81 -5.17 -3.86
C SER A 389 -0.19 -4.39 -2.70
N THR A 390 -0.01 -3.07 -2.88
CA THR A 390 0.41 -2.15 -1.80
C THR A 390 -0.54 -2.21 -0.60
N SER A 391 -1.83 -2.44 -0.84
CA SER A 391 -2.83 -2.61 0.22
C SER A 391 -2.61 -3.90 1.01
N ASP A 392 -2.29 -5.03 0.36
CA ASP A 392 -1.97 -6.29 1.04
C ASP A 392 -0.71 -6.17 1.87
N HIS A 393 0.32 -5.56 1.30
CA HIS A 393 1.57 -5.31 2.00
C HIS A 393 1.34 -4.52 3.30
N ARG A 394 0.54 -3.45 3.26
CA ARG A 394 0.21 -2.64 4.43
C ARG A 394 -0.72 -3.37 5.41
N LEU A 395 -1.63 -4.22 4.91
CA LEU A 395 -2.46 -5.06 5.76
C LEU A 395 -1.59 -6.04 6.57
N LEU A 396 -0.61 -6.69 5.95
CA LEU A 396 0.33 -7.58 6.63
C LEU A 396 1.12 -6.85 7.72
N ARG A 397 1.66 -5.65 7.44
CA ARG A 397 2.28 -4.79 8.44
C ARG A 397 1.36 -4.51 9.61
N ARG A 398 0.11 -4.15 9.32
CA ARG A 398 -0.89 -3.84 10.36
C ARG A 398 -1.26 -5.06 11.19
N LEU A 399 -1.50 -6.21 10.55
CA LEU A 399 -1.85 -7.45 11.22
C LEU A 399 -0.79 -7.84 12.27
N VAL A 400 0.48 -7.86 11.86
CA VAL A 400 1.57 -8.24 12.75
C VAL A 400 1.74 -7.22 13.88
N ARG A 401 1.76 -5.92 13.58
CA ARG A 401 1.89 -4.86 14.58
C ARG A 401 0.75 -4.86 15.59
N ASP A 402 -0.49 -4.88 15.11
CA ASP A 402 -1.67 -4.76 15.96
C ASP A 402 -1.81 -5.97 16.90
N HIS A 403 -1.45 -7.17 16.41
CA HIS A 403 -1.38 -8.37 17.22
C HIS A 403 -0.28 -8.31 18.29
N LEU A 404 0.96 -7.93 17.91
CA LEU A 404 2.09 -7.95 18.83
C LEU A 404 2.06 -6.83 19.88
N PHE A 405 1.50 -5.65 19.55
CA PHE A 405 1.70 -4.44 20.36
C PHE A 405 0.42 -3.70 20.73
N ARG A 406 -0.72 -4.00 20.10
CA ARG A 406 -1.98 -3.28 20.35
C ARG A 406 -3.08 -4.12 20.94
N GLY A 407 -2.82 -5.45 21.11
CA GLY A 407 -3.77 -6.37 21.69
C GLY A 407 -5.00 -6.68 20.84
N TYR A 408 -4.96 -6.34 19.53
CA TYR A 408 -6.02 -6.72 18.61
C TYR A 408 -5.77 -8.12 18.05
N SER A 409 -6.83 -8.90 17.92
CA SER A 409 -6.83 -10.14 17.17
C SER A 409 -6.70 -9.87 15.66
N PHE A 410 -6.26 -10.89 14.90
CA PHE A 410 -6.23 -10.79 13.44
C PHE A 410 -7.62 -10.56 12.85
N ASN A 411 -8.65 -11.20 13.40
CA ASN A 411 -10.04 -11.02 13.01
C ASN A 411 -10.50 -9.56 13.16
N GLU A 412 -10.20 -8.91 14.27
CA GLU A 412 -10.55 -7.50 14.51
C GLU A 412 -9.83 -6.57 13.54
N THR A 413 -8.57 -6.83 13.25
CA THR A 413 -7.79 -6.01 12.30
C THR A 413 -8.35 -6.14 10.89
N ILE A 414 -8.65 -7.36 10.42
CA ILE A 414 -9.25 -7.59 9.09
C ILE A 414 -10.64 -6.96 9.00
N LYS A 415 -11.47 -7.10 10.04
CA LYS A 415 -12.83 -6.51 10.09
C LYS A 415 -12.80 -4.98 9.92
N ARG A 416 -11.79 -4.31 10.50
CA ARG A 416 -11.64 -2.84 10.44
C ARG A 416 -10.95 -2.36 9.15
N TRP A 417 -10.31 -3.25 8.40
CA TRP A 417 -9.49 -2.85 7.25
C TRP A 417 -10.26 -2.14 6.14
N PRO A 418 -11.49 -2.54 5.75
CA PRO A 418 -12.28 -1.82 4.76
C PRO A 418 -12.56 -0.37 5.15
N ASP A 419 -12.90 -0.10 6.42
CA ASP A 419 -13.16 1.27 6.89
C ASP A 419 -11.89 2.13 6.86
N VAL A 420 -10.74 1.55 7.22
CA VAL A 420 -9.45 2.24 7.10
C VAL A 420 -9.15 2.61 5.65
N MET A 421 -9.36 1.69 4.72
CA MET A 421 -9.14 1.95 3.30
C MET A 421 -10.09 3.03 2.76
N GLU A 422 -11.36 3.00 3.13
CA GLU A 422 -12.35 4.01 2.72
C GLU A 422 -11.95 5.41 3.22
N ASN A 423 -11.53 5.52 4.48
CA ASN A 423 -11.06 6.79 5.04
C ASN A 423 -9.79 7.31 4.35
N GLU A 424 -8.84 6.44 4.01
CA GLU A 424 -7.63 6.82 3.28
C GLU A 424 -7.95 7.34 1.88
N TYR A 425 -8.94 6.77 1.21
CA TYR A 425 -9.40 7.22 -0.12
C TYR A 425 -9.95 8.64 -0.10
N HIS A 426 -10.57 9.04 0.99
CA HIS A 426 -11.13 10.39 1.13
C HIS A 426 -10.14 11.40 1.72
N SER A 427 -9.30 10.96 2.68
CA SER A 427 -8.54 11.87 3.52
C SER A 427 -7.04 11.92 3.21
N ILE A 428 -6.48 10.97 2.46
CA ILE A 428 -5.03 10.86 2.25
C ILE A 428 -4.65 10.84 0.78
N PHE A 429 -5.19 9.88 0.01
CA PHE A 429 -4.76 9.68 -1.38
C PHE A 429 -5.01 10.86 -2.32
N PRO A 430 -6.10 11.67 -2.18
CA PRO A 430 -6.30 12.85 -3.03
C PRO A 430 -5.19 13.89 -2.89
N TYR A 431 -4.47 13.90 -1.77
CA TYR A 431 -3.41 14.87 -1.48
C TYR A 431 -2.00 14.37 -1.76
N GLN A 432 -1.80 13.09 -2.11
CA GLN A 432 -0.46 12.49 -2.26
C GLN A 432 0.42 13.21 -3.30
N GLU A 433 -0.17 13.74 -4.37
CA GLU A 433 0.58 14.45 -5.42
C GLU A 433 0.97 15.89 -5.01
N SER A 434 0.38 16.43 -3.92
CA SER A 434 0.79 17.72 -3.36
C SER A 434 2.13 17.65 -2.63
N ALA A 435 2.65 16.45 -2.33
CA ALA A 435 3.94 16.25 -1.70
C ALA A 435 5.10 16.78 -2.56
N HIS A 436 6.13 17.36 -1.93
CA HIS A 436 7.38 17.72 -2.61
C HIS A 436 8.21 16.49 -2.95
N ALA A 437 8.16 15.47 -2.09
CA ALA A 437 8.80 14.17 -2.31
C ALA A 437 7.91 13.02 -1.86
N ILE A 438 8.13 11.84 -2.46
CA ILE A 438 7.52 10.58 -2.04
C ILE A 438 8.62 9.62 -1.62
N PHE A 439 8.50 9.07 -0.42
CA PHE A 439 9.40 8.06 0.12
C PHE A 439 8.74 6.69 0.08
N ASN A 440 9.34 5.76 -0.67
CA ASN A 440 8.94 4.36 -0.62
C ASN A 440 9.54 3.70 0.62
N SER A 441 8.70 3.31 1.56
CA SER A 441 9.08 2.68 2.81
C SER A 441 9.14 1.15 2.74
N SER A 442 8.76 0.53 1.61
CA SER A 442 8.82 -0.92 1.50
C SER A 442 10.25 -1.42 1.42
N LEU A 443 10.48 -2.59 2.01
CA LEU A 443 11.70 -3.37 1.88
C LEU A 443 11.36 -4.66 1.12
N ILE A 444 12.19 -5.03 0.17
CA ILE A 444 11.92 -6.15 -0.75
C ILE A 444 11.71 -7.47 0.02
N TYR A 445 12.48 -7.68 1.08
CA TYR A 445 12.49 -8.92 1.86
C TYR A 445 11.39 -8.98 2.94
N GLU A 446 10.66 -7.90 3.21
CA GLU A 446 9.79 -7.83 4.40
C GLU A 446 8.61 -8.80 4.36
N ILE A 447 8.10 -9.12 3.16
CA ILE A 447 6.99 -10.09 3.03
C ILE A 447 7.42 -11.48 3.51
N ALA A 448 8.68 -11.87 3.24
CA ALA A 448 9.25 -13.12 3.74
C ALA A 448 9.49 -13.08 5.27
N VAL A 449 9.67 -11.89 5.87
CA VAL A 449 9.66 -11.75 7.33
C VAL A 449 8.25 -11.94 7.88
N PHE A 450 7.22 -11.44 7.20
CA PHE A 450 5.83 -11.65 7.63
C PHE A 450 5.40 -13.10 7.50
N SER A 451 5.95 -13.88 6.57
CA SER A 451 5.66 -15.31 6.48
C SER A 451 6.13 -16.08 7.74
N HIS A 452 7.11 -15.57 8.49
CA HIS A 452 7.49 -16.11 9.81
C HIS A 452 6.36 -16.06 10.84
N PHE A 453 5.48 -15.05 10.75
CA PHE A 453 4.34 -14.90 11.65
C PHE A 453 3.07 -15.61 11.15
N ALA A 454 3.07 -16.11 9.93
CA ALA A 454 1.89 -16.75 9.31
C ALA A 454 1.29 -17.88 10.16
N PRO A 455 2.06 -18.82 10.78
CA PRO A 455 1.48 -19.87 11.62
C PRO A 455 0.69 -19.33 12.82
N GLY A 456 1.10 -18.19 13.40
CA GLY A 456 0.39 -17.53 14.51
C GLY A 456 -0.94 -16.92 14.03
N ILE A 457 -0.90 -16.21 12.90
CA ILE A 457 -2.07 -15.60 12.24
C ILE A 457 -3.18 -16.63 12.02
N LEU A 458 -2.81 -17.86 11.73
CA LEU A 458 -3.71 -18.94 11.32
C LEU A 458 -4.36 -19.68 12.49
N LYS A 459 -3.66 -19.81 13.62
CA LYS A 459 -4.19 -20.53 14.80
C LYS A 459 -5.38 -19.81 15.45
N GLU A 460 -5.42 -18.48 15.37
CA GLU A 460 -6.49 -17.66 15.95
C GLU A 460 -7.73 -17.52 15.07
N SER A 461 -7.64 -17.94 13.81
CA SER A 461 -8.59 -17.58 12.78
C SER A 461 -9.72 -18.57 12.54
N LEU A 462 -10.17 -19.29 13.54
CA LEU A 462 -11.45 -19.98 13.50
C LEU A 462 -12.57 -18.91 13.51
N ALA A 463 -12.73 -18.24 12.36
CA ALA A 463 -13.52 -17.04 12.24
C ALA A 463 -15.01 -17.36 12.28
N GLU A 464 -15.76 -16.61 13.08
CA GLU A 464 -17.21 -16.59 13.12
C GLU A 464 -17.84 -16.05 11.81
N ASN A 465 -17.03 -15.38 10.96
CA ASN A 465 -17.48 -14.74 9.72
C ASN A 465 -16.72 -15.31 8.50
N GLN A 466 -17.49 -15.80 7.51
CA GLN A 466 -16.95 -16.44 6.30
C GLN A 466 -16.02 -15.51 5.49
N ILE A 467 -16.33 -14.20 5.39
CA ILE A 467 -15.52 -13.22 4.65
C ILE A 467 -14.14 -13.06 5.29
N ILE A 468 -14.10 -12.95 6.63
CA ILE A 468 -12.84 -12.84 7.37
C ILE A 468 -12.02 -14.13 7.23
N ALA A 469 -12.68 -15.28 7.35
CA ALA A 469 -12.05 -16.58 7.18
C ALA A 469 -11.42 -16.74 5.79
N GLU A 470 -12.10 -16.26 4.76
CA GLU A 470 -11.60 -16.33 3.37
C GLU A 470 -10.38 -15.41 3.18
N GLU A 471 -10.41 -14.19 3.71
CA GLU A 471 -9.27 -13.27 3.63
C GLU A 471 -8.05 -13.84 4.36
N ILE A 472 -8.23 -14.47 5.51
CA ILE A 472 -7.15 -15.15 6.25
C ILE A 472 -6.58 -16.31 5.43
N ARG A 473 -7.44 -17.17 4.85
CA ARG A 473 -7.00 -18.26 3.97
C ARG A 473 -6.20 -17.74 2.77
N ARG A 474 -6.67 -16.64 2.16
CA ARG A 474 -5.96 -15.97 1.07
C ARG A 474 -4.56 -15.51 1.47
N LEU A 475 -4.46 -14.79 2.57
CA LEU A 475 -3.16 -14.33 3.08
C LEU A 475 -2.23 -15.51 3.44
N LYS A 476 -2.81 -16.60 3.99
CA LYS A 476 -2.08 -17.83 4.25
C LYS A 476 -1.47 -18.40 2.98
N ARG A 477 -2.28 -18.54 1.92
CA ARG A 477 -1.82 -19.06 0.63
C ARG A 477 -0.69 -18.21 0.06
N ILE A 478 -0.80 -16.88 0.11
CA ILE A 478 0.23 -15.97 -0.38
C ILE A 478 1.53 -16.08 0.44
N LEU A 479 1.43 -15.99 1.76
CA LEU A 479 2.60 -16.08 2.64
C LEU A 479 3.25 -17.47 2.60
N GLY A 480 2.45 -18.51 2.38
CA GLY A 480 2.91 -19.88 2.24
C GLY A 480 3.80 -20.13 1.00
N LEU A 481 3.85 -19.21 0.04
CA LEU A 481 4.74 -19.28 -1.13
C LEU A 481 6.14 -18.73 -0.86
N LEU A 482 6.37 -18.14 0.31
CA LEU A 482 7.66 -17.55 0.67
C LEU A 482 8.37 -18.38 1.76
N LYS A 483 9.67 -18.53 1.61
CA LYS A 483 10.54 -19.05 2.67
C LYS A 483 10.63 -18.00 3.79
N PRO A 484 10.36 -18.37 5.06
CA PRO A 484 10.31 -17.40 6.15
C PRO A 484 11.70 -16.89 6.52
N ILE A 485 11.82 -15.57 6.71
CA ILE A 485 13.02 -14.93 7.25
C ILE A 485 12.86 -14.75 8.76
N ASN A 486 13.91 -15.12 9.54
CA ASN A 486 13.89 -14.92 10.97
C ASN A 486 13.96 -13.42 11.32
N PRO A 487 13.02 -12.86 12.12
CA PRO A 487 13.06 -11.48 12.55
C PRO A 487 14.35 -11.03 13.24
N LYS A 488 15.13 -11.96 13.81
CA LYS A 488 16.41 -11.65 14.48
C LYS A 488 17.46 -11.09 13.51
N ASP A 489 17.37 -11.43 12.24
CA ASP A 489 18.34 -11.01 11.22
C ASP A 489 18.12 -9.54 10.76
N ILE A 490 17.02 -8.92 11.19
CA ILE A 490 16.64 -7.58 10.77
C ILE A 490 17.35 -6.52 11.65
N PRO A 491 18.00 -5.49 11.06
CA PRO A 491 18.66 -4.42 11.81
C PRO A 491 17.69 -3.67 12.76
N PRO A 492 18.14 -3.23 13.95
CA PRO A 492 17.28 -2.54 14.91
C PRO A 492 16.82 -1.14 14.45
N THR A 493 17.47 -0.57 13.44
CA THR A 493 17.10 0.70 12.80
C THR A 493 16.21 0.55 11.58
N SER A 494 15.89 -0.70 11.19
CA SER A 494 15.01 -0.98 10.06
C SER A 494 13.61 -0.44 10.30
N ILE A 495 12.99 0.07 9.23
CA ILE A 495 11.58 0.49 9.26
C ILE A 495 10.63 -0.68 9.60
N LEU A 496 11.04 -1.89 9.27
CA LEU A 496 10.28 -3.10 9.57
C LEU A 496 10.09 -3.32 11.08
N ARG A 497 11.02 -2.83 11.91
CA ARG A 497 10.97 -2.93 13.36
C ARG A 497 9.78 -2.21 14.01
N GLU A 498 9.19 -1.22 13.33
CA GLU A 498 7.91 -0.61 13.74
C GLU A 498 6.78 -1.65 13.82
N PHE A 499 6.86 -2.71 13.03
CA PHE A 499 5.79 -3.71 12.91
C PHE A 499 6.10 -5.01 13.65
N ILE A 500 7.37 -5.42 13.69
CA ILE A 500 7.80 -6.69 14.29
C ILE A 500 8.48 -6.55 15.67
N GLY A 501 8.70 -5.32 16.12
CA GLY A 501 9.36 -5.02 17.40
C GLY A 501 10.89 -5.06 17.35
N GLY A 502 11.51 -4.75 18.48
CA GLY A 502 12.97 -4.71 18.61
C GLY A 502 13.62 -3.51 17.93
N SER A 503 12.88 -2.40 17.78
CA SER A 503 13.39 -1.15 17.26
C SER A 503 14.34 -0.46 18.26
N SER A 504 15.37 0.21 17.74
CA SER A 504 16.19 1.16 18.51
C SER A 504 15.56 2.55 18.63
N PHE A 505 14.45 2.80 17.92
CA PHE A 505 13.64 4.01 18.05
C PHE A 505 12.57 3.83 19.12
N THR A 506 12.22 4.94 19.80
CA THR A 506 11.07 5.01 20.73
C THR A 506 9.84 5.46 19.97
N TYR A 507 8.71 4.77 20.16
CA TYR A 507 7.42 5.06 19.52
C TYR A 507 6.41 5.58 20.54
#